data_2d3c58f499deb09bf80d398ab48a9d4f
#
_entry.id   2d3c58f499deb09bf80d398ab48a9d4f
#
_cell.length_a   1.000
_cell.length_b   1.000
_cell.length_c   1.000
_cell.angle_alpha   90.00
_cell.angle_beta   90.00
_cell.angle_gamma   90.00
#
_symmetry.space_group_name_H-M   'P 1'
#
loop_
_entity.id
_entity.type
_entity.pdbx_description
1 polymer ?
#
loop_
_entity_poly.entity_id
_entity_poly.type
_entity_poly.pdbx_seq_one_letter_code
_entity_poly.pdbx_strand_id
1 'polypeptide(L)'
;MMNLLILRDRISFVIGLNPLSETETANGRIDVSFETPSKIYLIEFKYSGNNTDKSEQALKQIKDKKYDLSYHTTGKVIEGIGISYSAKKRNINGIKNEVLYSPS
;
A
#
# COMPACT_ATOMS: atom_id res chain seq x y z
N MET A 1 2.42 -11.81 -15.19
CA MET A 1 2.97 -10.73 -14.38
C MET A 1 2.00 -9.58 -14.30
N MET A 2 1.81 -9.08 -13.13
CA MET A 2 0.93 -7.96 -12.95
C MET A 2 1.71 -6.68 -13.06
N ASN A 3 1.29 -5.81 -13.93
CA ASN A 3 1.82 -4.47 -13.98
C ASN A 3 0.76 -3.58 -13.41
N LEU A 4 0.92 -3.22 -12.18
CA LEU A 4 -0.01 -2.32 -11.57
C LEU A 4 0.51 -0.92 -11.78
N LEU A 5 -0.19 -0.18 -12.61
CA LEU A 5 0.18 1.17 -12.92
C LEU A 5 -0.79 2.09 -12.23
N ILE A 6 -0.30 2.84 -11.29
CA ILE A 6 -1.12 3.78 -10.56
C ILE A 6 -0.70 5.17 -10.96
N LEU A 7 -1.54 5.82 -11.72
CA LEU A 7 -1.20 7.10 -12.30
C LEU A 7 -1.94 8.26 -11.69
N ARG A 8 -2.42 8.07 -10.50
CA ARG A 8 -3.16 9.13 -9.88
C ARG A 8 -2.22 10.08 -9.23
N ASP A 9 -2.17 11.22 -9.77
CA ASP A 9 -1.47 12.32 -9.13
C ASP A 9 -0.07 11.93 -8.75
N ARG A 10 0.16 11.81 -7.49
CA ARG A 10 1.48 11.62 -6.97
C ARG A 10 1.90 10.18 -6.83
N ILE A 11 0.99 9.28 -7.07
CA ILE A 11 1.34 7.87 -7.05
C ILE A 11 1.40 7.43 -8.48
N SER A 12 2.60 7.34 -8.98
CA SER A 12 2.80 6.99 -10.36
C SER A 12 4.01 6.09 -10.42
N PHE A 13 3.77 4.80 -10.29
CA PHE A 13 4.84 3.84 -10.40
C PHE A 13 4.28 2.53 -10.88
N VAL A 14 5.15 1.72 -11.42
CA VAL A 14 4.77 0.43 -11.95
C VAL A 14 5.26 -0.63 -10.99
N ILE A 15 4.34 -1.43 -10.52
CA ILE A 15 4.69 -2.58 -9.71
C ILE A 15 4.59 -3.78 -10.62
N GLY A 16 5.66 -4.06 -11.30
CA GLY A 16 5.64 -5.15 -12.24
C GLY A 16 6.83 -6.06 -12.11
N LEU A 17 7.84 -5.59 -11.41
CA LEU A 17 9.05 -6.38 -11.28
C LEU A 17 8.85 -7.52 -10.32
N ASN A 18 8.06 -7.30 -9.30
CA ASN A 18 7.82 -8.32 -8.31
C ASN A 18 6.40 -8.17 -7.82
N PRO A 19 5.44 -8.43 -8.69
CA PRO A 19 4.06 -8.01 -8.48
C PRO A 19 3.36 -8.69 -7.33
N LEU A 20 3.78 -9.87 -6.96
CA LEU A 20 3.09 -10.61 -5.91
C LEU A 20 3.96 -10.76 -4.68
N SER A 21 4.90 -9.90 -4.53
CA SER A 21 5.83 -9.97 -3.44
C SER A 21 5.15 -9.52 -2.15
N GLU A 22 4.85 -10.45 -1.31
CA GLU A 22 4.42 -10.14 0.05
C GLU A 22 5.66 -9.99 0.90
N THR A 23 5.69 -8.94 1.66
CA THR A 23 6.84 -8.66 2.50
C THR A 23 6.52 -8.99 3.94
N GLU A 24 7.33 -9.84 4.53
CA GLU A 24 7.20 -10.14 5.95
C GLU A 24 7.64 -8.95 6.77
N THR A 25 6.86 -8.65 7.78
CA THR A 25 7.25 -7.66 8.78
C THR A 25 7.18 -8.32 10.14
N ALA A 26 7.64 -7.63 11.16
CA ALA A 26 7.59 -8.16 12.52
C ALA A 26 6.14 -8.41 12.97
N ASN A 27 5.19 -7.72 12.39
CA ASN A 27 3.80 -7.77 12.81
C ASN A 27 2.90 -8.44 11.78
N GLY A 28 3.47 -9.13 10.80
CA GLY A 28 2.69 -9.79 9.80
C GLY A 28 3.22 -9.52 8.42
N ARG A 29 2.34 -9.58 7.44
CA ARG A 29 2.73 -9.52 6.04
C ARG A 29 2.00 -8.40 5.35
N ILE A 30 2.75 -7.54 4.68
CA ILE A 30 2.19 -6.47 3.85
C ILE A 30 2.16 -6.96 2.39
N ASP A 31 1.14 -6.56 1.65
CA ASP A 31 0.99 -7.03 0.26
C ASP A 31 2.16 -6.60 -0.61
N VAL A 32 2.51 -5.33 -0.56
CA VAL A 32 3.62 -4.82 -1.35
C VAL A 32 4.33 -3.73 -0.55
N SER A 33 5.64 -3.75 -0.59
CA SER A 33 6.41 -2.61 -0.12
C SER A 33 7.27 -2.11 -1.26
N PHE A 34 7.46 -0.80 -1.30
CA PHE A 34 8.21 -0.17 -2.35
C PHE A 34 9.08 0.91 -1.74
N GLU A 35 10.35 0.87 -2.04
CA GLU A 35 11.31 1.77 -1.40
C GLU A 35 11.96 2.67 -2.42
N THR A 36 12.00 3.96 -2.09
CA THR A 36 12.77 4.95 -2.83
C THR A 36 13.89 5.44 -1.92
N PRO A 37 14.80 6.28 -2.42
CA PRO A 37 15.86 6.79 -1.54
C PRO A 37 15.36 7.53 -0.31
N SER A 38 14.18 8.16 -0.36
CA SER A 38 13.70 8.95 0.75
C SER A 38 12.43 8.42 1.40
N LYS A 39 11.75 7.46 0.79
CA LYS A 39 10.47 6.99 1.28
C LYS A 39 10.33 5.49 1.18
N ILE A 40 9.46 4.97 2.04
CA ILE A 40 9.00 3.59 1.92
C ILE A 40 7.49 3.64 1.82
N TYR A 41 6.94 2.96 0.83
CA TYR A 41 5.51 2.84 0.65
C TYR A 41 5.08 1.44 1.07
N LEU A 42 4.05 1.37 1.90
CA LEU A 42 3.45 0.10 2.31
C LEU A 42 2.06 0.06 1.72
N ILE A 43 1.80 -0.90 0.86
CA ILE A 43 0.57 -0.94 0.09
C ILE A 43 -0.22 -2.18 0.46
N GLU A 44 -1.49 -1.96 0.74
CA GLU A 44 -2.41 -3.05 1.05
C GLU A 44 -3.59 -2.97 0.10
N PHE A 45 -3.94 -4.10 -0.50
CA PHE A 45 -5.05 -4.19 -1.42
C PHE A 45 -6.25 -4.83 -0.75
N LYS A 46 -7.43 -4.34 -1.06
CA LYS A 46 -8.67 -4.98 -0.67
C LYS A 46 -9.53 -5.17 -1.91
N TYR A 47 -10.10 -6.34 -1.99
CA TYR A 47 -10.97 -6.71 -3.10
C TYR A 47 -12.42 -6.55 -2.67
N SER A 48 -13.20 -5.90 -3.50
CA SER A 48 -14.62 -5.74 -3.25
C SER A 48 -15.38 -6.49 -4.35
N GLY A 49 -16.24 -7.41 -3.94
CA GLY A 49 -17.05 -8.15 -4.90
C GLY A 49 -18.16 -7.30 -5.49
N ASN A 50 -18.51 -6.23 -4.82
CA ASN A 50 -19.46 -5.25 -5.33
C ASN A 50 -18.66 -3.98 -5.65
N ASN A 51 -19.19 -2.81 -5.36
CA ASN A 51 -18.48 -1.57 -5.62
C ASN A 51 -18.18 -0.79 -4.35
N THR A 52 -18.12 -1.48 -3.24
CA THR A 52 -17.79 -0.83 -1.97
C THR A 52 -16.32 -0.43 -1.99
N ASP A 53 -16.05 0.80 -1.62
CA ASP A 53 -14.68 1.27 -1.51
C ASP A 53 -14.11 0.80 -0.18
N LYS A 54 -13.10 -0.05 -0.24
CA LYS A 54 -12.47 -0.61 0.95
C LYS A 54 -11.06 -0.06 1.17
N SER A 55 -10.74 1.04 0.51
CA SER A 55 -9.39 1.60 0.63
C SER A 55 -9.11 2.07 2.05
N GLU A 56 -10.10 2.60 2.73
CA GLU A 56 -9.91 3.02 4.11
C GLU A 56 -9.67 1.85 5.04
N GLN A 57 -10.38 0.73 4.81
CA GLN A 57 -10.13 -0.48 5.58
C GLN A 57 -8.73 -1.00 5.36
N ALA A 58 -8.25 -0.92 4.11
CA ALA A 58 -6.91 -1.37 3.78
C ALA A 58 -5.87 -0.52 4.51
N LEU A 59 -6.04 0.78 4.48
CA LEU A 59 -5.13 1.68 5.19
C LEU A 59 -5.19 1.44 6.69
N LYS A 60 -6.38 1.25 7.22
CA LYS A 60 -6.56 0.98 8.64
C LYS A 60 -5.83 -0.31 9.04
N GLN A 61 -5.86 -1.31 8.20
CA GLN A 61 -5.16 -2.56 8.49
C GLN A 61 -3.66 -2.31 8.62
N ILE A 62 -3.09 -1.52 7.73
CA ILE A 62 -1.65 -1.19 7.82
C ILE A 62 -1.36 -0.53 9.16
N LYS A 63 -2.20 0.39 9.57
CA LYS A 63 -2.00 1.12 10.82
C LYS A 63 -2.22 0.23 12.05
N ASP A 64 -3.30 -0.54 12.04
CA ASP A 64 -3.63 -1.37 13.20
C ASP A 64 -2.61 -2.49 13.40
N LYS A 65 -2.10 -3.04 12.32
CA LYS A 65 -1.09 -4.08 12.39
C LYS A 65 0.30 -3.52 12.57
N LYS A 66 0.45 -2.21 12.51
CA LYS A 66 1.73 -1.52 12.73
C LYS A 66 2.82 -2.05 11.82
N TYR A 67 2.47 -2.22 10.56
CA TYR A 67 3.43 -2.73 9.59
C TYR A 67 4.62 -1.80 9.40
N ASP A 68 4.46 -0.53 9.75
CA ASP A 68 5.53 0.45 9.59
C ASP A 68 6.65 0.30 10.63
N LEU A 69 6.39 -0.38 11.74
CA LEU A 69 7.36 -0.39 12.85
C LEU A 69 8.73 -0.90 12.44
N SER A 70 8.77 -1.98 11.68
CA SER A 70 10.06 -2.58 11.32
C SER A 70 10.85 -1.71 10.35
N TYR A 71 10.24 -0.69 9.79
CA TYR A 71 10.91 0.19 8.86
C TYR A 71 11.37 1.50 9.49
N HIS A 72 11.05 1.73 10.76
CA HIS A 72 11.43 3.00 11.41
C HIS A 72 12.94 3.19 11.46
N THR A 73 13.68 2.10 11.54
CA THR A 73 15.13 2.17 11.63
C THR A 73 15.78 2.63 10.34
N THR A 74 15.05 2.66 9.24
CA THR A 74 15.61 3.12 7.97
C THR A 74 15.84 4.61 7.95
N GLY A 75 15.17 5.36 8.82
CA GLY A 75 15.25 6.80 8.81
C GLY A 75 14.48 7.45 7.68
N LYS A 76 13.66 6.69 6.97
CA LYS A 76 12.89 7.20 5.84
C LYS A 76 11.46 7.50 6.24
N VAL A 77 10.82 8.36 5.48
CA VAL A 77 9.39 8.60 5.62
C VAL A 77 8.66 7.34 5.18
N ILE A 78 7.65 6.93 5.94
CA ILE A 78 6.88 5.73 5.62
C ILE A 78 5.45 6.14 5.35
N GLU A 79 4.97 5.80 4.18
CA GLU A 79 3.61 6.14 3.77
C GLU A 79 2.81 4.87 3.53
N GLY A 80 1.62 4.82 4.12
CA GLY A 80 0.71 3.71 3.90
C GLY A 80 -0.26 4.05 2.80
N ILE A 81 -0.57 3.07 1.98
CA ILE A 81 -1.50 3.24 0.87
C ILE A 81 -2.47 2.06 0.87
N GLY A 82 -3.74 2.37 1.02
CA GLY A 82 -4.80 1.38 0.90
C GLY A 82 -5.46 1.52 -0.44
N ILE A 83 -5.60 0.41 -1.14
CA ILE A 83 -6.18 0.40 -2.49
C ILE A 83 -7.35 -0.58 -2.51
N SER A 84 -8.48 -0.12 -3.01
CA SER A 84 -9.66 -0.95 -3.18
C SER A 84 -9.87 -1.22 -4.66
N TYR A 85 -10.12 -2.48 -4.99
CA TYR A 85 -10.43 -2.88 -6.35
C TYR A 85 -11.87 -3.40 -6.39
N SER A 86 -12.65 -2.88 -7.32
CA SER A 86 -14.04 -3.27 -7.49
C SER A 86 -14.17 -4.31 -8.59
N ALA A 87 -14.66 -5.48 -8.22
CA ALA A 87 -14.95 -6.52 -9.21
C ALA A 87 -16.05 -6.08 -10.15
N LYS A 88 -17.03 -5.37 -9.61
CA LYS A 88 -18.16 -4.92 -10.40
C LYS A 88 -17.74 -3.95 -11.49
N LYS A 89 -16.87 -3.03 -11.16
CA LYS A 89 -16.37 -2.05 -12.13
C LYS A 89 -15.11 -2.50 -12.84
N ARG A 90 -14.50 -3.57 -12.36
CA ARG A 90 -13.24 -4.08 -12.89
C ARG A 90 -12.17 -3.02 -12.89
N ASN A 91 -12.11 -2.27 -11.79
CA ASN A 91 -11.17 -1.17 -11.70
C ASN A 91 -10.96 -0.81 -10.25
N ILE A 92 -9.91 -0.03 -10.01
CA ILE A 92 -9.68 0.54 -8.71
C ILE A 92 -10.81 1.52 -8.43
N ASN A 93 -11.46 1.37 -7.29
CA ASN A 93 -12.54 2.25 -6.90
C ASN A 93 -12.22 3.09 -5.67
N GLY A 94 -11.00 3.00 -5.15
CA GLY A 94 -10.62 3.86 -4.03
C GLY A 94 -9.15 3.72 -3.72
N ILE A 95 -8.54 4.84 -3.34
CA ILE A 95 -7.16 4.89 -2.88
C ILE A 95 -7.12 5.86 -1.71
N LYS A 96 -6.51 5.43 -0.61
CA LYS A 96 -6.28 6.27 0.55
C LYS A 96 -4.83 6.16 0.94
N ASN A 97 -4.23 7.26 1.32
CA ASN A 97 -2.84 7.24 1.74
C ASN A 97 -2.63 8.14 2.95
N GLU A 98 -1.62 7.81 3.72
CA GLU A 98 -1.32 8.56 4.93
C GLU A 98 0.14 8.35 5.27
N VAL A 99 0.81 9.41 5.71
CA VAL A 99 2.17 9.29 6.24
C VAL A 99 2.05 8.66 7.62
N LEU A 100 2.68 7.51 7.79
CA LEU A 100 2.61 6.77 9.04
C LEU A 100 3.76 7.10 9.97
N TYR A 101 4.88 7.54 9.41
CA TYR A 101 6.08 7.82 10.19
C TYR A 101 6.93 8.81 9.43
N SER A 102 7.41 9.80 10.15
CA SER A 102 8.28 10.80 9.58
C SER A 102 9.40 11.06 10.58
N PRO A 103 10.62 10.64 10.29
CA PRO A 103 11.73 10.89 11.21
C PRO A 103 12.00 12.39 11.24
N SER A 104 12.24 12.91 12.39
CA SER A 104 12.47 14.35 12.54
C SER A 104 13.95 14.68 12.53
#